data_2543eeda96d78ed8d8883bce8583991c
#
_entry.id   2543eeda96d78ed8d8883bce8583991c
#
_cell.length_a   1.000
_cell.length_b   1.000
_cell.length_c   1.000
_cell.angle_alpha   90.00
_cell.angle_beta   90.00
_cell.angle_gamma   90.00
#
_symmetry.space_group_name_H-M   'P 1'
#
loop_
_entity.id
_entity.type
_entity.pdbx_description
1 polymer ?
#
loop_
_entity_poly.entity_id
_entity_poly.type
_entity_poly.pdbx_seq_one_letter_code
_entity_poly.pdbx_strand_id
1 'polypeptide(L)'
;QVQRKLVDVALTCTDRTDRTRVVVNANASDDFCADNDAVKMMAYEGTPQIYTIAGADQLAVNEGAHRSGSVALGMYLPADDVYTIAIDRNELGAKLLDYGVEVEMPYTFSAAEGYADDRFTLTFETTTTGINTVATDAKTDDAIYTIDGRRVSNTDKKGIYIQNHKKIVK
;
A
#
# COMPACT_ATOMS: atom_id res chain seq x y z
N GLN A 1 1.60 -7.88 20.58
CA GLN A 1 1.24 -6.48 20.28
C GLN A 1 1.30 -6.30 18.77
N VAL A 2 0.19 -5.86 18.17
CA VAL A 2 0.19 -5.48 16.75
C VAL A 2 1.02 -4.20 16.61
N GLN A 3 2.06 -4.26 15.79
CA GLN A 3 2.91 -3.10 15.55
C GLN A 3 2.20 -2.18 14.55
N ARG A 4 1.72 -1.05 15.02
CA ARG A 4 1.20 0.04 14.18
C ARG A 4 2.36 0.88 13.68
N LYS A 5 2.36 1.23 12.39
CA LYS A 5 3.31 2.16 11.79
C LYS A 5 2.55 3.36 11.23
N LEU A 6 3.11 4.53 11.38
CA LEU A 6 2.45 5.80 11.14
C LEU A 6 3.16 6.63 10.06
N VAL A 7 2.34 7.29 9.24
CA VAL A 7 2.79 8.36 8.34
C VAL A 7 1.89 9.57 8.56
N ASP A 8 2.47 10.70 8.92
CA ASP A 8 1.78 11.97 9.08
C ASP A 8 2.15 12.89 7.92
N VAL A 9 1.14 13.38 7.20
CA VAL A 9 1.29 14.28 6.06
C VAL A 9 0.67 15.62 6.38
N ALA A 10 1.41 16.69 6.15
CA ALA A 10 1.00 18.06 6.35
C ALA A 10 0.83 18.77 5.01
N LEU A 11 -0.20 19.62 4.90
CA LEU A 11 -0.40 20.56 3.82
C LEU A 11 -0.38 21.98 4.39
N THR A 12 0.51 22.81 3.89
CA THR A 12 0.69 24.20 4.37
C THR A 12 0.48 25.18 3.24
N CYS A 13 -0.21 26.27 3.56
CA CYS A 13 -0.31 27.46 2.74
C CYS A 13 -0.15 28.68 3.65
N THR A 14 0.80 29.56 3.34
CA THR A 14 1.17 30.71 4.15
C THR A 14 1.48 30.29 5.61
N ASP A 15 0.61 30.60 6.56
CA ASP A 15 0.76 30.32 8.00
C ASP A 15 -0.23 29.22 8.49
N ARG A 16 -1.00 28.63 7.57
CA ARG A 16 -2.04 27.65 7.90
C ARG A 16 -1.63 26.27 7.46
N THR A 17 -1.76 25.31 8.36
CA THR A 17 -1.40 23.92 8.13
C THR A 17 -2.52 23.00 8.58
N ASP A 18 -2.81 22.02 7.75
CA ASP A 18 -3.68 20.90 8.06
C ASP A 18 -2.93 19.57 7.92
N ARG A 19 -3.43 18.49 8.53
CA ARG A 19 -2.78 17.19 8.56
C ARG A 19 -3.74 16.04 8.35
N THR A 20 -3.19 14.96 7.78
CA THR A 20 -3.84 13.65 7.73
C THR A 20 -2.83 12.57 8.17
N ARG A 21 -3.36 11.45 8.64
CA ARG A 21 -2.58 10.32 9.15
C ARG A 21 -2.96 9.02 8.48
N VAL A 22 -1.96 8.30 8.02
CA VAL A 22 -2.08 6.90 7.60
C VAL A 22 -1.51 6.00 8.70
N VAL A 23 -2.26 4.97 9.07
CA VAL A 23 -1.84 3.96 10.05
C VAL A 23 -1.87 2.60 9.39
N VAL A 24 -0.72 1.93 9.30
CA VAL A 24 -0.68 0.54 8.83
C VAL A 24 -0.82 -0.40 10.01
N ASN A 25 -1.88 -1.19 9.97
CA ASN A 25 -2.19 -2.24 10.92
C ASN A 25 -2.67 -3.49 10.14
N ALA A 26 -1.88 -4.54 10.15
CA ALA A 26 -2.14 -5.76 9.38
C ALA A 26 -3.51 -6.43 9.67
N ASN A 27 -4.13 -6.11 10.81
CA ASN A 27 -5.42 -6.65 11.24
C ASN A 27 -6.60 -5.71 10.95
N ALA A 28 -6.34 -4.49 10.45
CA ALA A 28 -7.40 -3.56 10.08
C ALA A 28 -7.93 -3.84 8.66
N SER A 29 -9.14 -3.36 8.38
CA SER A 29 -9.72 -3.35 7.04
C SER A 29 -9.17 -2.18 6.23
N ASP A 30 -9.08 -2.34 4.91
CA ASP A 30 -8.80 -1.23 4.00
C ASP A 30 -10.08 -0.44 3.64
N ASP A 31 -11.26 -1.00 3.97
CA ASP A 31 -12.53 -0.30 3.91
C ASP A 31 -12.74 0.54 5.18
N PHE A 32 -13.52 1.60 5.06
CA PHE A 32 -13.85 2.48 6.20
C PHE A 32 -14.37 1.68 7.41
N CYS A 33 -13.80 1.94 8.58
CA CYS A 33 -14.18 1.34 9.85
C CYS A 33 -14.18 2.40 10.95
N ALA A 34 -15.36 2.74 11.47
CA ALA A 34 -15.54 3.79 12.47
C ALA A 34 -14.77 3.57 13.79
N ASP A 35 -14.35 2.34 14.07
CA ASP A 35 -13.56 2.01 15.28
C ASP A 35 -12.08 2.39 15.12
N ASN A 36 -11.60 2.51 13.88
CA ASN A 36 -10.18 2.71 13.56
C ASN A 36 -9.93 4.02 12.81
N ASP A 37 -10.89 4.44 11.99
CA ASP A 37 -10.78 5.59 11.11
C ASP A 37 -11.43 6.85 11.73
N ALA A 38 -10.98 8.01 11.27
CA ALA A 38 -11.62 9.26 11.59
C ALA A 38 -11.97 10.02 10.32
N VAL A 39 -13.25 10.28 10.12
CA VAL A 39 -13.74 11.09 9.00
C VAL A 39 -13.15 12.50 9.08
N LYS A 40 -12.75 13.04 7.94
CA LYS A 40 -12.27 14.41 7.84
C LYS A 40 -13.40 15.39 8.12
N MET A 41 -13.25 16.17 9.15
CA MET A 41 -14.11 17.32 9.40
C MET A 41 -13.51 18.52 8.67
N MET A 42 -14.17 18.97 7.61
CA MET A 42 -13.71 20.13 6.85
C MET A 42 -13.72 21.35 7.75
N ALA A 43 -12.56 21.98 7.88
CA ALA A 43 -12.37 23.13 8.75
C ALA A 43 -12.70 24.44 8.03
N TYR A 44 -12.46 25.49 8.71
CA TYR A 44 -12.89 26.85 8.42
C TYR A 44 -12.36 27.39 7.09
N GLU A 45 -13.10 28.37 6.58
CA GLU A 45 -12.78 29.20 5.43
C GLU A 45 -11.31 29.66 5.43
N GLY A 46 -10.63 29.49 4.29
CA GLY A 46 -9.24 29.91 4.11
C GLY A 46 -8.18 28.98 4.66
N THR A 47 -8.53 27.81 5.21
CA THR A 47 -7.54 26.80 5.63
C THR A 47 -7.46 25.68 4.61
N PRO A 48 -6.26 25.35 4.06
CA PRO A 48 -6.12 24.19 3.20
C PRO A 48 -6.47 22.92 3.97
N GLN A 49 -7.09 21.95 3.30
CA GLN A 49 -7.46 20.68 3.92
C GLN A 49 -6.77 19.55 3.19
N ILE A 50 -6.21 18.59 3.95
CA ILE A 50 -5.65 17.36 3.41
C ILE A 50 -6.30 16.16 4.08
N TYR A 51 -6.60 15.12 3.32
CA TYR A 51 -7.21 13.89 3.78
C TYR A 51 -6.76 12.72 2.94
N THR A 52 -6.94 11.52 3.45
CA THR A 52 -6.84 10.29 2.65
C THR A 52 -8.21 9.90 2.14
N ILE A 53 -8.25 9.16 1.04
CA ILE A 53 -9.48 8.71 0.40
C ILE A 53 -9.57 7.18 0.54
N ALA A 54 -10.67 6.70 1.14
CA ALA A 54 -11.02 5.28 1.23
C ALA A 54 -12.43 5.08 0.66
N GLY A 55 -12.51 4.57 -0.55
CA GLY A 55 -13.79 4.49 -1.27
C GLY A 55 -14.40 5.86 -1.52
N ALA A 56 -15.54 6.15 -0.88
CA ALA A 56 -16.22 7.44 -0.95
C ALA A 56 -15.90 8.36 0.26
N ASP A 57 -15.12 7.88 1.23
CA ASP A 57 -14.89 8.56 2.50
C ASP A 57 -13.58 9.37 2.47
N GLN A 58 -13.65 10.59 3.00
CA GLN A 58 -12.51 11.46 3.24
C GLN A 58 -12.09 11.33 4.70
N LEU A 59 -10.85 10.92 4.95
CA LEU A 59 -10.40 10.54 6.28
C LEU A 59 -9.26 11.44 6.78
N ALA A 60 -9.39 11.91 8.02
CA ALA A 60 -8.31 12.57 8.76
C ALA A 60 -7.32 11.53 9.33
N VAL A 61 -7.83 10.34 9.71
CA VAL A 61 -7.04 9.17 10.10
C VAL A 61 -7.57 7.99 9.32
N ASN A 62 -6.68 7.28 8.63
CA ASN A 62 -6.99 6.10 7.84
C ASN A 62 -6.12 4.94 8.34
N GLU A 63 -6.72 4.02 9.08
CA GLU A 63 -6.05 2.83 9.61
C GLU A 63 -6.50 1.60 8.82
N GLY A 64 -5.60 1.01 8.07
CA GLY A 64 -5.86 -0.16 7.24
C GLY A 64 -4.65 -1.09 7.14
N ALA A 65 -4.86 -2.24 6.56
CA ALA A 65 -3.78 -3.14 6.18
C ALA A 65 -2.97 -2.56 5.01
N HIS A 66 -3.62 -1.74 4.19
CA HIS A 66 -3.06 -1.03 3.02
C HIS A 66 -2.22 -1.95 2.13
N ARG A 67 -2.75 -3.12 1.82
CA ARG A 67 -2.03 -4.20 1.11
C ARG A 67 -1.58 -3.81 -0.30
N SER A 68 -2.20 -2.80 -0.89
CA SER A 68 -1.76 -2.23 -2.17
C SER A 68 -0.44 -1.46 -2.07
N GLY A 69 -0.01 -1.07 -0.86
CA GLY A 69 1.15 -0.20 -0.65
C GLY A 69 0.93 1.23 -1.14
N SER A 70 -0.32 1.65 -1.32
CA SER A 70 -0.66 3.00 -1.76
C SER A 70 -1.94 3.52 -1.11
N VAL A 71 -1.99 4.82 -0.87
CA VAL A 71 -3.14 5.55 -0.33
C VAL A 71 -3.33 6.84 -1.11
N ALA A 72 -4.53 7.05 -1.64
CA ALA A 72 -4.87 8.29 -2.33
C ALA A 72 -4.99 9.44 -1.33
N LEU A 73 -4.43 10.60 -1.69
CA LEU A 73 -4.56 11.84 -0.95
C LEU A 73 -5.48 12.79 -1.71
N GLY A 74 -6.46 13.32 -1.00
CA GLY A 74 -7.30 14.40 -1.47
C GLY A 74 -7.00 15.70 -0.73
N MET A 75 -7.34 16.80 -1.35
CA MET A 75 -7.14 18.14 -0.81
C MET A 75 -8.29 19.05 -1.18
N TYR A 76 -8.61 19.97 -0.26
CA TYR A 76 -9.38 21.17 -0.57
C TYR A 76 -8.46 22.38 -0.43
N LEU A 77 -8.35 23.15 -1.48
CA LEU A 77 -7.48 24.32 -1.63
C LEU A 77 -8.37 25.58 -1.63
N PRO A 78 -8.24 26.46 -0.63
CA PRO A 78 -9.18 27.57 -0.45
C PRO A 78 -8.92 28.77 -1.38
N ALA A 79 -7.84 28.78 -2.14
CA ALA A 79 -7.47 29.87 -3.05
C ALA A 79 -6.50 29.40 -4.14
N ASP A 80 -6.33 30.20 -5.19
CA ASP A 80 -5.22 30.08 -6.14
C ASP A 80 -3.93 30.51 -5.44
N ASP A 81 -3.09 29.55 -5.05
CA ASP A 81 -1.88 29.84 -4.25
C ASP A 81 -0.80 28.75 -4.45
N VAL A 82 0.29 28.92 -3.70
CA VAL A 82 1.40 27.97 -3.59
C VAL A 82 1.26 27.18 -2.29
N TYR A 83 1.25 25.87 -2.42
CA TYR A 83 1.06 24.92 -1.32
C TYR A 83 2.31 24.08 -1.13
N THR A 84 2.56 23.66 0.10
CA THR A 84 3.66 22.76 0.42
C THR A 84 3.13 21.54 1.15
N ILE A 85 3.48 20.34 0.64
CA ILE A 85 3.25 19.07 1.31
C ILE A 85 4.55 18.65 2.00
N ALA A 86 4.44 18.22 3.25
CA ALA A 86 5.54 17.63 4.02
C ALA A 86 5.10 16.31 4.67
N ILE A 87 6.02 15.38 4.85
CA ILE A 87 5.81 14.17 5.64
C ILE A 87 6.53 14.37 6.96
N ASP A 88 5.78 14.73 8.01
CA ASP A 88 6.33 15.07 9.32
C ASP A 88 6.77 13.82 10.11
N ARG A 89 6.07 12.69 9.88
CA ARG A 89 6.40 11.38 10.44
C ARG A 89 6.35 10.33 9.34
N ASN A 90 7.37 9.53 9.20
CA ASN A 90 7.48 8.55 8.12
C ASN A 90 8.09 7.23 8.59
N GLU A 91 7.29 6.39 9.26
CA GLU A 91 7.73 5.08 9.75
C GLU A 91 7.66 3.98 8.68
N LEU A 92 7.14 4.30 7.51
CA LEU A 92 6.92 3.36 6.40
C LEU A 92 7.84 3.63 5.20
N GLY A 93 8.69 4.67 5.26
CA GLY A 93 9.42 5.11 4.07
C GLY A 93 8.49 5.57 2.95
N ALA A 94 7.37 6.21 3.33
CA ALA A 94 6.38 6.67 2.38
C ALA A 94 6.98 7.72 1.44
N LYS A 95 6.56 7.67 0.18
CA LYS A 95 6.92 8.58 -0.89
C LYS A 95 5.66 9.21 -1.45
N LEU A 96 5.76 10.47 -1.87
CA LEU A 96 4.67 11.17 -2.53
C LEU A 96 4.80 11.05 -4.05
N LEU A 97 3.69 10.73 -4.70
CA LEU A 97 3.56 10.81 -6.15
C LEU A 97 2.64 11.97 -6.51
N ASP A 98 3.06 12.82 -7.45
CA ASP A 98 2.23 13.84 -8.11
C ASP A 98 1.92 13.33 -9.53
N TYR A 99 0.65 13.07 -9.83
CA TYR A 99 0.21 12.40 -11.06
C TYR A 99 1.01 11.14 -11.41
N GLY A 100 1.35 10.33 -10.39
CA GLY A 100 2.08 9.08 -10.55
C GLY A 100 3.61 9.22 -10.67
N VAL A 101 4.16 10.43 -10.56
CA VAL A 101 5.61 10.70 -10.58
C VAL A 101 6.09 10.98 -9.17
N GLU A 102 7.11 10.26 -8.70
CA GLU A 102 7.72 10.48 -7.39
C GLU A 102 8.34 11.88 -7.30
N VAL A 103 8.05 12.58 -6.21
CA VAL A 103 8.56 13.92 -5.93
C VAL A 103 9.34 13.95 -4.62
N GLU A 104 10.32 14.84 -4.53
CA GLU A 104 11.12 15.02 -3.31
C GLU A 104 10.36 15.84 -2.26
N MET A 105 10.57 15.51 -0.98
CA MET A 105 9.92 16.17 0.14
C MET A 105 10.87 17.18 0.82
N PRO A 106 10.37 18.34 1.29
CA PRO A 106 9.01 18.85 1.13
C PRO A 106 8.70 19.27 -0.32
N TYR A 107 7.48 19.02 -0.77
CA TYR A 107 7.07 19.31 -2.15
C TYR A 107 6.19 20.56 -2.23
N THR A 108 6.59 21.51 -3.05
CA THR A 108 5.88 22.77 -3.26
C THR A 108 5.29 22.81 -4.66
N PHE A 109 4.02 23.19 -4.76
CA PHE A 109 3.29 23.25 -6.03
C PHE A 109 2.30 24.41 -6.04
N SER A 110 2.00 24.92 -7.22
CA SER A 110 0.92 25.89 -7.43
C SER A 110 -0.36 25.17 -7.84
N ALA A 111 -1.48 25.61 -7.33
CA ALA A 111 -2.79 25.08 -7.71
C ALA A 111 -3.87 26.15 -7.60
N ALA A 112 -4.94 25.97 -8.38
CA ALA A 112 -6.15 26.77 -8.30
C ALA A 112 -7.01 26.36 -7.10
N GLU A 113 -7.90 27.25 -6.69
CA GLU A 113 -8.94 26.98 -5.70
C GLU A 113 -9.78 25.76 -6.11
N GLY A 114 -10.10 24.88 -5.17
CA GLY A 114 -10.97 23.72 -5.37
C GLY A 114 -10.46 22.43 -4.77
N TYR A 115 -11.05 21.33 -5.22
CA TYR A 115 -10.66 19.98 -4.80
C TYR A 115 -9.59 19.40 -5.73
N ALA A 116 -8.64 18.68 -5.15
CA ALA A 116 -7.58 17.97 -5.85
C ALA A 116 -7.50 16.52 -5.33
N ASP A 117 -8.47 15.69 -5.72
CA ASP A 117 -8.63 14.33 -5.21
C ASP A 117 -7.90 13.27 -6.07
N ASP A 118 -7.60 13.58 -7.33
CA ASP A 118 -7.01 12.62 -8.29
C ASP A 118 -5.51 12.86 -8.54
N ARG A 119 -4.89 13.78 -7.80
CA ARG A 119 -3.53 14.24 -8.10
C ARG A 119 -2.47 13.48 -7.33
N PHE A 120 -2.64 13.32 -6.03
CA PHE A 120 -1.59 12.86 -5.14
C PHE A 120 -1.84 11.45 -4.59
N THR A 121 -0.77 10.68 -4.48
CA THR A 121 -0.79 9.35 -3.89
C THR A 121 0.43 9.15 -3.01
N LEU A 122 0.24 8.61 -1.81
CA LEU A 122 1.32 8.06 -1.00
C LEU A 122 1.58 6.62 -1.42
N THR A 123 2.85 6.25 -1.56
CA THR A 123 3.28 4.85 -1.74
C THR A 123 4.27 4.48 -0.65
N PHE A 124 4.24 3.23 -0.20
CA PHE A 124 5.13 2.70 0.83
C PHE A 124 5.27 1.19 0.69
N GLU A 125 6.34 0.65 1.26
CA GLU A 125 6.54 -0.78 1.29
C GLU A 125 5.59 -1.42 2.32
N THR A 126 4.69 -2.26 1.85
CA THR A 126 3.93 -3.13 2.75
C THR A 126 4.77 -4.36 3.04
N THR A 127 5.05 -4.62 4.32
CA THR A 127 5.51 -5.94 4.71
C THR A 127 4.35 -6.90 4.55
N THR A 128 4.22 -7.48 3.37
CA THR A 128 3.38 -8.65 3.20
C THR A 128 3.98 -9.73 4.09
N THR A 129 3.34 -10.03 5.22
CA THR A 129 3.49 -11.32 5.90
C THR A 129 2.75 -12.37 5.05
N GLY A 130 3.01 -12.37 3.75
CA GLY A 130 2.68 -13.46 2.86
C GLY A 130 3.80 -14.48 3.00
N ILE A 131 3.46 -15.74 3.02
CA ILE A 131 4.37 -16.86 2.87
C ILE A 131 5.43 -16.45 1.84
N ASN A 132 6.66 -16.21 2.32
CA ASN A 132 7.79 -16.12 1.42
C ASN A 132 7.65 -17.33 0.50
N THR A 133 7.49 -17.10 -0.79
CA THR A 133 7.71 -18.15 -1.76
C THR A 133 9.02 -18.78 -1.35
N VAL A 134 8.92 -20.00 -0.82
CA VAL A 134 10.10 -20.82 -0.59
C VAL A 134 10.79 -20.75 -1.92
N ALA A 135 11.95 -20.05 -1.97
CA ALA A 135 12.85 -20.18 -3.09
C ALA A 135 13.08 -21.68 -3.15
N THR A 136 12.37 -22.34 -4.04
CA THR A 136 12.71 -23.69 -4.42
C THR A 136 14.06 -23.52 -5.09
N ASP A 137 15.12 -23.66 -4.27
CA ASP A 137 16.36 -24.13 -4.84
C ASP A 137 15.92 -25.31 -5.70
N ALA A 138 15.98 -25.13 -7.00
CA ALA A 138 15.71 -26.18 -7.95
C ALA A 138 16.86 -27.20 -7.82
N LYS A 139 16.90 -27.91 -6.69
CA LYS A 139 17.46 -29.26 -6.68
C LYS A 139 16.53 -30.03 -7.57
N THR A 140 16.99 -30.29 -8.79
CA THR A 140 16.40 -31.29 -9.67
C THR A 140 16.35 -32.57 -8.84
N ASP A 141 15.18 -32.85 -8.26
CA ASP A 141 14.95 -34.12 -7.58
C ASP A 141 14.76 -35.14 -8.70
N ASP A 142 15.83 -35.86 -9.04
CA ASP A 142 15.80 -36.96 -10.00
C ASP A 142 14.93 -38.15 -9.54
N ALA A 143 14.20 -37.97 -8.46
CA ALA A 143 13.30 -38.98 -7.95
C ALA A 143 12.14 -39.24 -8.93
N ILE A 144 11.86 -40.53 -9.09
CA ILE A 144 10.78 -41.01 -9.95
C ILE A 144 9.59 -41.35 -9.04
N TYR A 145 8.42 -40.92 -9.40
CA TYR A 145 7.17 -41.18 -8.67
C TYR A 145 6.17 -41.87 -9.59
N THR A 146 5.40 -42.80 -9.02
CA THR A 146 4.20 -43.33 -9.65
C THR A 146 3.07 -42.33 -9.59
N ILE A 147 1.99 -42.54 -10.39
CA ILE A 147 0.86 -41.62 -10.44
C ILE A 147 0.11 -41.50 -9.10
N ASP A 148 0.23 -42.50 -8.21
CA ASP A 148 -0.31 -42.49 -6.86
C ASP A 148 0.66 -41.87 -5.81
N GLY A 149 1.77 -41.23 -6.27
CA GLY A 149 2.69 -40.48 -5.44
C GLY A 149 3.76 -41.29 -4.72
N ARG A 150 3.91 -42.58 -5.01
CA ARG A 150 4.97 -43.43 -4.43
C ARG A 150 6.29 -43.20 -5.14
N ARG A 151 7.35 -42.99 -4.39
CA ARG A 151 8.71 -42.93 -4.94
C ARG A 151 9.18 -44.33 -5.33
N VAL A 152 9.74 -44.45 -6.52
CA VAL A 152 10.32 -45.70 -7.06
C VAL A 152 11.75 -45.44 -7.52
N SER A 153 12.57 -46.48 -7.50
CA SER A 153 13.99 -46.42 -7.86
C SER A 153 14.22 -46.62 -9.36
N ASN A 154 13.25 -47.17 -10.09
CA ASN A 154 13.34 -47.43 -11.52
C ASN A 154 11.96 -47.45 -12.21
N THR A 155 11.93 -47.49 -13.54
CA THR A 155 10.72 -47.56 -14.38
C THR A 155 10.61 -48.87 -15.15
N ASP A 156 11.05 -49.99 -14.57
CA ASP A 156 11.10 -51.30 -15.28
C ASP A 156 9.73 -51.94 -15.52
N LYS A 157 8.71 -51.49 -14.80
CA LYS A 157 7.34 -51.96 -14.99
C LYS A 157 6.57 -51.01 -15.93
N LYS A 158 5.66 -51.59 -16.73
CA LYS A 158 4.74 -50.79 -17.50
C LYS A 158 3.89 -49.93 -16.59
N GLY A 159 3.85 -48.61 -16.87
CA GLY A 159 3.09 -47.68 -16.05
C GLY A 159 3.35 -46.22 -16.42
N ILE A 160 2.68 -45.35 -15.67
CA ILE A 160 2.88 -43.88 -15.79
C ILE A 160 3.69 -43.42 -14.58
N TYR A 161 4.76 -42.69 -14.85
CA TYR A 161 5.66 -42.15 -13.84
C TYR A 161 5.83 -40.63 -14.02
N ILE A 162 6.22 -39.98 -12.95
CA ILE A 162 6.51 -38.54 -12.93
C ILE A 162 7.96 -38.36 -12.47
N GLN A 163 8.77 -37.68 -13.27
CA GLN A 163 10.14 -37.28 -12.94
C GLN A 163 10.37 -35.85 -13.42
N ASN A 164 10.95 -34.99 -12.60
CA ASN A 164 11.23 -33.60 -12.93
C ASN A 164 9.98 -32.87 -13.49
N HIS A 165 8.80 -33.11 -12.87
CA HIS A 165 7.51 -32.57 -13.31
C HIS A 165 7.07 -33.02 -14.72
N LYS A 166 7.72 -34.00 -15.31
CA LYS A 166 7.36 -34.55 -16.62
C LYS A 166 6.78 -35.98 -16.49
N LYS A 167 5.75 -36.26 -17.29
CA LYS A 167 5.12 -37.56 -17.40
C LYS A 167 6.00 -38.48 -18.26
N ILE A 168 6.31 -39.67 -17.74
CA ILE A 168 6.98 -40.75 -18.46
C ILE A 168 6.00 -41.92 -18.57
N VAL A 169 5.84 -42.46 -19.75
CA VAL A 169 5.03 -43.66 -20.02
C VAL A 169 5.95 -44.78 -20.47
N LYS A 170 5.83 -45.94 -19.83
CA LYS A 170 6.58 -47.16 -20.15
C LYS A 170 5.63 -48.30 -20.51
#